data_518cfaeb7e10cf20bb136686ce80573e
#
_entry.id   518cfaeb7e10cf20bb136686ce80573e
#
_cell.length_a   1.000
_cell.length_b   1.000
_cell.length_c   1.000
_cell.angle_alpha   90.00
_cell.angle_beta   90.00
_cell.angle_gamma   90.00
#
_symmetry.space_group_name_H-M   'P 1'
#
loop_
_entity.id
_entity.type
_entity.pdbx_description
1 polymer ?
#
loop_
_entity_poly.entity_id
_entity_poly.type
_entity_poly.pdbx_seq_one_letter_code
_entity_poly.pdbx_strand_id
1 'polypeptide(L)'
;MGEPAEKTRGSKPIHAAQGYYDGLAAMLSFHPFYMLPLCNTVRWDTHCGAAYSLIFRFICDAPETWGHSDGAPIPQSHSAIRAPGANDALMMMYQASKILRDSMLPHAGGWSISEAILSTGQATADNLPAQLSDLQYMIRVPTVEMAKQVTAALERNAEAAAAMTGCRWEKHWVCKSRPGLANHAMSDIVWAAMQNVGAPEWGQEAVNVARDIQSSLGMEPMTAPFLEDCSQLRSPQEAEAILRQDLPPSQTNSTSDDYTDMTWHTPTARFYVARPALKPAPKGPYPSWVMNALGGIPATIDPMVTTAAKILSVSALRLLQDKVARDRVMAEFKTRTGGGIGGKTWMAPLCDYAPPLDFKWPEYVETPRGRQF
;
A
#
# COMPACT_ATOMS: atom_id res chain seq x y z
N MET A 1 10.88 -11.63 -12.22
CA MET A 1 9.43 -11.90 -12.11
C MET A 1 8.70 -10.59 -12.29
N GLY A 2 7.68 -10.53 -13.13
CA GLY A 2 6.87 -9.34 -13.33
C GLY A 2 5.82 -9.19 -12.21
N GLU A 3 5.48 -7.95 -11.85
CA GLU A 3 4.50 -7.61 -10.81
C GLU A 3 3.35 -6.79 -11.43
N PRO A 4 2.41 -7.45 -12.15
CA PRO A 4 1.43 -6.75 -12.97
C PRO A 4 0.35 -6.00 -12.17
N ALA A 5 0.17 -6.32 -10.90
CA ALA A 5 -0.88 -5.78 -10.04
C ALA A 5 -0.34 -4.88 -8.90
N GLU A 6 0.70 -4.10 -9.17
CA GLU A 6 1.39 -3.27 -8.17
C GLU A 6 0.44 -2.28 -7.46
N LYS A 7 -0.43 -1.58 -8.20
CA LYS A 7 -1.38 -0.63 -7.61
C LYS A 7 -2.37 -1.27 -6.63
N THR A 8 -2.75 -2.50 -6.89
CA THR A 8 -3.73 -3.24 -6.08
C THR A 8 -3.07 -4.13 -5.04
N ARG A 9 -1.73 -4.26 -5.09
CA ARG A 9 -0.92 -5.17 -4.25
C ARG A 9 -1.33 -6.65 -4.39
N GLY A 10 -1.90 -7.01 -5.55
CA GLY A 10 -2.52 -8.32 -5.74
C GLY A 10 -1.53 -9.43 -6.07
N SER A 11 -0.43 -9.13 -6.79
CA SER A 11 0.45 -10.17 -7.33
C SER A 11 1.36 -10.83 -6.30
N LYS A 12 2.06 -10.06 -5.46
CA LYS A 12 3.08 -10.62 -4.53
C LYS A 12 2.53 -11.62 -3.52
N PRO A 13 1.38 -11.37 -2.86
CA PRO A 13 0.76 -12.37 -1.97
C PRO A 13 0.37 -13.66 -2.71
N ILE A 14 -0.10 -13.55 -3.96
CA ILE A 14 -0.45 -14.72 -4.79
C ILE A 14 0.81 -15.48 -5.20
N HIS A 15 1.87 -14.79 -5.63
CA HIS A 15 3.15 -15.41 -5.93
C HIS A 15 3.72 -16.16 -4.72
N ALA A 16 3.61 -15.58 -3.53
CA ALA A 16 3.99 -16.23 -2.28
C ALA A 16 3.16 -17.50 -2.03
N ALA A 17 1.84 -17.43 -2.21
CA ALA A 17 0.95 -18.57 -2.02
C ALA A 17 1.22 -19.71 -3.03
N GLN A 18 1.73 -19.38 -4.22
CA GLN A 18 2.11 -20.35 -5.24
C GLN A 18 3.56 -20.85 -5.13
N GLY A 19 4.30 -20.42 -4.10
CA GLY A 19 5.65 -20.88 -3.83
C GLY A 19 6.73 -20.28 -4.74
N TYR A 20 6.46 -19.22 -5.49
CA TYR A 20 7.46 -18.61 -6.39
C TYR A 20 8.69 -18.05 -5.69
N TYR A 21 8.61 -17.81 -4.38
CA TYR A 21 9.72 -17.34 -3.57
C TYR A 21 10.44 -18.46 -2.80
N ASP A 22 9.95 -19.70 -2.90
CA ASP A 22 10.49 -20.82 -2.18
C ASP A 22 11.84 -21.25 -2.76
N GLY A 23 12.77 -21.66 -1.89
CA GLY A 23 14.08 -22.14 -2.30
C GLY A 23 15.08 -21.06 -2.74
N LEU A 24 14.70 -19.77 -2.71
CA LEU A 24 15.63 -18.68 -2.93
C LEU A 24 16.57 -18.54 -1.73
N ALA A 25 17.85 -18.23 -2.00
CA ALA A 25 18.84 -18.01 -0.96
C ALA A 25 18.64 -16.70 -0.21
N ALA A 26 18.17 -15.66 -0.89
CA ALA A 26 17.89 -14.33 -0.33
C ALA A 26 17.08 -13.49 -1.33
N MET A 27 16.47 -12.43 -0.82
CA MET A 27 15.77 -11.44 -1.63
C MET A 27 16.14 -10.01 -1.21
N LEU A 28 16.32 -9.13 -2.18
CA LEU A 28 16.61 -7.72 -1.98
C LEU A 28 15.41 -6.91 -2.47
N SER A 29 14.84 -6.11 -1.59
CA SER A 29 13.68 -5.27 -1.89
C SER A 29 14.02 -3.80 -1.67
N PHE A 30 13.88 -3.02 -2.72
CA PHE A 30 14.15 -1.59 -2.73
C PHE A 30 12.84 -0.78 -2.84
N HIS A 31 12.83 0.40 -2.22
CA HIS A 31 11.79 1.40 -2.46
C HIS A 31 12.35 2.82 -2.39
N PRO A 32 12.00 3.71 -3.33
CA PRO A 32 12.34 5.11 -3.23
C PRO A 32 11.55 5.76 -2.09
N PHE A 33 12.24 6.48 -1.19
CA PHE A 33 11.56 7.11 -0.07
C PHE A 33 12.22 8.43 0.33
N TYR A 34 11.47 9.38 0.84
CA TYR A 34 11.95 10.71 1.23
C TYR A 34 11.56 11.10 2.67
N MET A 35 10.71 10.30 3.31
CA MET A 35 10.25 10.61 4.67
C MET A 35 11.20 10.02 5.71
N LEU A 36 11.57 10.84 6.68
CA LEU A 36 12.30 10.39 7.85
C LEU A 36 11.41 9.48 8.73
N PRO A 37 11.99 8.49 9.40
CA PRO A 37 13.41 8.12 9.44
C PRO A 37 13.87 7.18 8.31
N LEU A 38 12.98 6.80 7.38
CA LEU A 38 13.23 5.78 6.34
C LEU A 38 13.88 6.36 5.09
N CYS A 39 14.83 7.24 5.26
CA CYS A 39 15.58 7.87 4.18
C CYS A 39 17.03 7.34 4.21
N ASN A 40 17.50 6.75 3.11
CA ASN A 40 18.84 6.16 2.98
C ASN A 40 19.19 5.19 4.12
N THR A 41 18.36 4.19 4.34
CA THR A 41 18.52 3.21 5.42
C THR A 41 17.93 1.84 5.03
N VAL A 42 18.09 0.86 5.91
CA VAL A 42 17.52 -0.48 5.81
C VAL A 42 16.57 -0.72 6.97
N ARG A 43 15.45 -1.40 6.74
CA ARG A 43 14.55 -1.85 7.83
C ARG A 43 15.30 -2.75 8.79
N TRP A 44 15.02 -2.58 10.07
CA TRP A 44 15.65 -3.36 11.14
C TRP A 44 14.63 -4.29 11.81
N ASP A 45 13.93 -3.87 12.83
CA ASP A 45 12.92 -4.68 13.55
C ASP A 45 11.49 -4.35 13.11
N THR A 46 11.16 -3.06 12.98
CA THR A 46 9.82 -2.62 12.63
C THR A 46 9.61 -2.70 11.13
N HIS A 47 8.99 -3.79 10.67
CA HIS A 47 8.57 -3.96 9.28
C HIS A 47 7.15 -3.44 9.04
N CYS A 48 6.67 -3.54 7.80
CA CYS A 48 5.29 -3.20 7.46
C CYS A 48 4.31 -4.21 8.06
N GLY A 49 3.13 -3.73 8.44
CA GLY A 49 2.04 -4.53 8.97
C GLY A 49 1.24 -5.28 7.91
N ALA A 50 0.15 -5.88 8.33
CA ALA A 50 -0.79 -6.54 7.43
C ALA A 50 -1.57 -5.52 6.59
N ALA A 51 -1.88 -5.88 5.36
CA ALA A 51 -2.73 -5.10 4.50
C ALA A 51 -3.78 -5.97 3.79
N TYR A 52 -5.05 -5.60 3.93
CA TYR A 52 -6.16 -6.27 3.28
C TYR A 52 -6.85 -5.29 2.34
N SER A 53 -7.04 -5.69 1.10
CA SER A 53 -7.86 -4.96 0.13
C SER A 53 -9.00 -5.82 -0.35
N LEU A 54 -10.21 -5.26 -0.30
CA LEU A 54 -11.43 -5.96 -0.67
C LEU A 54 -12.46 -4.98 -1.25
N ILE A 55 -13.32 -5.52 -2.10
CA ILE A 55 -14.40 -4.78 -2.74
C ILE A 55 -15.72 -5.33 -2.23
N PHE A 56 -16.60 -4.44 -1.80
CA PHE A 56 -18.00 -4.74 -1.55
C PHE A 56 -18.80 -4.30 -2.77
N ARG A 57 -19.48 -5.26 -3.38
CA ARG A 57 -20.40 -5.06 -4.49
C ARG A 57 -21.82 -5.13 -3.98
N PHE A 58 -22.62 -4.13 -4.28
CA PHE A 58 -24.06 -4.16 -4.03
C PHE A 58 -24.81 -4.36 -5.33
N ILE A 59 -25.86 -5.17 -5.28
CA ILE A 59 -26.63 -5.58 -6.43
C ILE A 59 -28.11 -5.45 -6.09
N CYS A 60 -28.83 -4.70 -6.90
CA CYS A 60 -30.27 -4.51 -6.80
C CYS A 60 -30.93 -5.38 -7.88
N ASP A 61 -31.30 -6.63 -7.50
CA ASP A 61 -31.85 -7.64 -8.44
C ASP A 61 -33.36 -7.52 -8.61
N ALA A 62 -34.07 -7.06 -7.58
CA ALA A 62 -35.52 -7.09 -7.53
C ALA A 62 -36.09 -5.79 -6.94
N PRO A 63 -35.87 -4.63 -7.60
CA PRO A 63 -36.34 -3.34 -7.10
C PRO A 63 -37.87 -3.24 -7.06
N GLU A 64 -38.57 -4.02 -7.87
CA GLU A 64 -40.03 -4.06 -7.97
C GLU A 64 -40.72 -4.62 -6.73
N THR A 65 -40.01 -5.35 -5.90
CA THR A 65 -40.57 -5.93 -4.66
C THR A 65 -40.38 -5.06 -3.43
N TRP A 66 -39.57 -4.00 -3.54
CA TRP A 66 -39.23 -3.19 -2.40
C TRP A 66 -40.38 -2.29 -1.94
N GLY A 67 -40.68 -2.34 -0.66
CA GLY A 67 -41.71 -1.50 -0.02
C GLY A 67 -43.16 -1.88 -0.34
N HIS A 68 -43.39 -2.97 -1.08
CA HIS A 68 -44.72 -3.50 -1.39
C HIS A 68 -44.98 -4.80 -0.61
N SER A 69 -45.89 -4.73 0.36
CA SER A 69 -46.27 -5.88 1.17
C SER A 69 -47.24 -6.84 0.46
N ASP A 70 -47.88 -6.38 -0.60
CA ASP A 70 -48.88 -7.11 -1.39
C ASP A 70 -48.35 -7.68 -2.72
N GLY A 71 -47.03 -7.50 -2.97
CA GLY A 71 -46.39 -7.95 -4.19
C GLY A 71 -46.77 -7.14 -5.44
N ALA A 72 -47.40 -5.99 -5.29
CA ALA A 72 -47.69 -5.11 -6.40
C ALA A 72 -46.38 -4.51 -6.98
N PRO A 73 -46.26 -4.40 -8.31
CA PRO A 73 -45.10 -3.81 -8.93
C PRO A 73 -44.97 -2.33 -8.55
N ILE A 74 -43.73 -1.86 -8.42
CA ILE A 74 -43.44 -0.43 -8.19
C ILE A 74 -44.00 0.36 -9.36
N PRO A 75 -44.80 1.42 -9.09
CA PRO A 75 -45.33 2.25 -10.17
C PRO A 75 -44.22 2.92 -10.97
N GLN A 76 -44.27 2.83 -12.29
CA GLN A 76 -43.26 3.39 -13.20
C GLN A 76 -43.53 4.82 -13.63
N SER A 77 -44.40 5.57 -12.95
CA SER A 77 -44.69 6.93 -13.29
C SER A 77 -43.66 7.90 -12.68
N HIS A 78 -43.46 9.06 -13.29
CA HIS A 78 -42.54 10.10 -12.79
C HIS A 78 -42.91 10.64 -11.39
N SER A 79 -44.11 10.41 -10.94
CA SER A 79 -44.59 10.75 -9.59
C SER A 79 -44.40 9.62 -8.59
N ALA A 80 -43.90 8.46 -9.01
CA ALA A 80 -43.72 7.32 -8.14
C ALA A 80 -42.45 7.44 -7.28
N ILE A 81 -42.49 6.90 -6.08
CA ILE A 81 -41.33 6.78 -5.21
C ILE A 81 -40.35 5.78 -5.84
N ARG A 82 -39.12 6.22 -6.06
CA ARG A 82 -38.06 5.34 -6.51
C ARG A 82 -37.69 4.35 -5.40
N ALA A 83 -37.55 3.08 -5.73
CA ALA A 83 -36.94 2.10 -4.83
C ALA A 83 -35.48 2.44 -4.60
N PRO A 84 -34.92 2.16 -3.40
CA PRO A 84 -33.48 2.23 -3.19
C PRO A 84 -32.76 1.32 -4.17
N GLY A 85 -31.55 1.74 -4.57
CA GLY A 85 -30.70 0.98 -5.47
C GLY A 85 -29.35 0.62 -4.85
N ALA A 86 -28.50 -0.01 -5.63
CA ALA A 86 -27.17 -0.40 -5.21
C ALA A 86 -26.30 0.81 -4.81
N ASN A 87 -26.50 1.98 -5.43
CA ASN A 87 -25.83 3.22 -5.06
C ASN A 87 -26.24 3.70 -3.66
N ASP A 88 -27.52 3.52 -3.26
CA ASP A 88 -27.99 3.89 -1.93
C ASP A 88 -27.36 2.98 -0.87
N ALA A 89 -27.25 1.66 -1.13
CA ALA A 89 -26.53 0.72 -0.27
C ALA A 89 -25.06 1.11 -0.11
N LEU A 90 -24.38 1.44 -1.20
CA LEU A 90 -22.99 1.91 -1.18
C LEU A 90 -22.83 3.15 -0.29
N MET A 91 -23.71 4.14 -0.44
CA MET A 91 -23.64 5.38 0.34
C MET A 91 -23.87 5.12 1.83
N MET A 92 -24.79 4.25 2.20
CA MET A 92 -25.02 3.84 3.58
C MET A 92 -23.79 3.15 4.16
N MET A 93 -23.21 2.18 3.46
CA MET A 93 -22.00 1.51 3.89
C MET A 93 -20.83 2.49 4.03
N TYR A 94 -20.65 3.40 3.08
CA TYR A 94 -19.62 4.42 3.12
C TYR A 94 -19.70 5.26 4.39
N GLN A 95 -20.89 5.77 4.73
CA GLN A 95 -21.12 6.57 5.93
C GLN A 95 -20.92 5.74 7.22
N ALA A 96 -21.48 4.54 7.30
CA ALA A 96 -21.32 3.64 8.44
C ALA A 96 -19.83 3.32 8.70
N SER A 97 -19.05 3.14 7.64
CA SER A 97 -17.60 2.86 7.75
C SER A 97 -16.80 4.06 8.25
N LYS A 98 -17.21 5.29 7.94
CA LYS A 98 -16.61 6.50 8.53
C LYS A 98 -16.84 6.57 10.04
N ILE A 99 -18.06 6.34 10.50
CA ILE A 99 -18.41 6.29 11.92
C ILE A 99 -17.65 5.17 12.63
N LEU A 100 -17.60 3.99 12.00
CA LEU A 100 -16.88 2.85 12.55
C LEU A 100 -15.41 3.14 12.75
N ARG A 101 -14.75 3.77 11.77
CA ARG A 101 -13.33 4.14 11.86
C ARG A 101 -13.05 5.02 13.07
N ASP A 102 -13.92 6.00 13.32
CA ASP A 102 -13.75 6.96 14.42
C ASP A 102 -13.99 6.31 15.81
N SER A 103 -14.79 5.24 15.87
CA SER A 103 -15.22 4.59 17.11
C SER A 103 -14.44 3.33 17.48
N MET A 104 -13.99 2.56 16.49
CA MET A 104 -13.50 1.18 16.71
C MET A 104 -12.00 1.06 16.85
N LEU A 105 -11.25 1.92 16.23
CA LEU A 105 -9.82 1.71 16.13
C LEU A 105 -9.08 2.57 17.13
N PRO A 106 -8.12 2.01 17.85
CA PRO A 106 -7.32 2.77 18.79
C PRO A 106 -6.64 3.94 18.06
N HIS A 107 -6.61 5.09 18.69
CA HIS A 107 -5.93 6.28 18.18
C HIS A 107 -4.39 6.14 18.15
N ALA A 108 -3.89 4.90 18.22
CA ALA A 108 -2.48 4.59 18.10
C ALA A 108 -2.04 4.58 16.64
N GLY A 109 -0.90 5.20 16.35
CA GLY A 109 -0.37 5.35 15.00
C GLY A 109 -0.14 4.04 14.24
N GLY A 110 0.05 4.15 12.94
CA GLY A 110 0.48 3.04 12.09
C GLY A 110 -0.62 2.17 11.50
N TRP A 111 -1.89 2.53 11.63
CA TRP A 111 -2.99 1.87 10.95
C TRP A 111 -3.84 2.86 10.14
N SER A 112 -4.52 2.36 9.12
CA SER A 112 -5.49 3.15 8.34
C SER A 112 -6.52 2.27 7.64
N ILE A 113 -7.70 2.86 7.41
CA ILE A 113 -8.69 2.36 6.46
C ILE A 113 -8.88 3.46 5.42
N SER A 114 -8.68 3.13 4.16
CA SER A 114 -8.98 4.02 3.03
C SER A 114 -10.04 3.36 2.17
N GLU A 115 -10.88 4.16 1.56
CA GLU A 115 -11.92 3.71 0.65
C GLU A 115 -11.80 4.37 -0.72
N ALA A 116 -12.25 3.66 -1.74
CA ALA A 116 -12.40 4.17 -3.11
C ALA A 116 -13.74 3.71 -3.67
N ILE A 117 -14.54 4.65 -4.14
CA ILE A 117 -15.75 4.35 -4.91
C ILE A 117 -15.30 3.99 -6.33
N LEU A 118 -15.45 2.72 -6.71
CA LEU A 118 -15.09 2.24 -8.03
C LEU A 118 -16.22 2.47 -9.03
N SER A 119 -17.47 2.27 -8.59
CA SER A 119 -18.67 2.54 -9.37
C SER A 119 -19.82 2.86 -8.42
N THR A 120 -20.60 3.87 -8.77
CA THR A 120 -21.88 4.17 -8.08
C THR A 120 -23.08 3.57 -8.80
N GLY A 121 -22.83 2.82 -9.87
CA GLY A 121 -23.86 2.29 -10.76
C GLY A 121 -24.33 3.32 -11.78
N GLN A 122 -25.12 2.84 -12.70
CA GLN A 122 -25.79 3.66 -13.71
C GLN A 122 -27.29 3.39 -13.66
N ALA A 123 -28.06 4.44 -13.73
CA ALA A 123 -29.50 4.40 -13.95
C ALA A 123 -29.80 5.12 -15.26
N THR A 124 -30.78 4.64 -16.01
CA THR A 124 -31.18 5.25 -17.28
C THR A 124 -32.09 6.46 -17.09
N ALA A 125 -32.63 6.64 -15.87
CA ALA A 125 -33.46 7.76 -15.48
C ALA A 125 -33.39 7.99 -13.98
N ASP A 126 -33.79 9.17 -13.53
CA ASP A 126 -33.78 9.62 -12.12
C ASP A 126 -34.72 8.81 -11.21
N ASN A 127 -35.72 8.17 -11.78
CA ASN A 127 -36.70 7.34 -11.09
C ASN A 127 -36.41 5.84 -11.13
N LEU A 128 -35.25 5.43 -11.68
CA LEU A 128 -34.80 4.04 -11.69
C LEU A 128 -33.67 3.80 -10.70
N PRO A 129 -33.69 2.70 -9.93
CA PRO A 129 -32.59 2.35 -9.04
C PRO A 129 -31.35 1.91 -9.82
N ALA A 130 -30.17 2.23 -9.33
CA ALA A 130 -28.93 1.66 -9.86
C ALA A 130 -28.84 0.17 -9.52
N GLN A 131 -28.49 -0.66 -10.50
CA GLN A 131 -28.47 -2.11 -10.34
C GLN A 131 -27.20 -2.63 -9.66
N LEU A 132 -26.09 -1.92 -9.81
CA LEU A 132 -24.79 -2.37 -9.32
C LEU A 132 -23.96 -1.19 -8.83
N SER A 133 -23.24 -1.37 -7.72
CA SER A 133 -22.21 -0.44 -7.25
C SER A 133 -21.07 -1.18 -6.57
N ASP A 134 -19.86 -0.59 -6.61
CA ASP A 134 -18.64 -1.18 -6.07
C ASP A 134 -17.88 -0.18 -5.19
N LEU A 135 -17.56 -0.60 -3.98
CA LEU A 135 -16.83 0.15 -2.97
C LEU A 135 -15.63 -0.65 -2.49
N GLN A 136 -14.42 -0.17 -2.76
CA GLN A 136 -13.19 -0.81 -2.31
C GLN A 136 -12.72 -0.23 -0.98
N TYR A 137 -12.22 -1.09 -0.12
CA TYR A 137 -11.47 -0.73 1.09
C TYR A 137 -10.04 -1.24 1.03
N MET A 138 -9.12 -0.45 1.55
CA MET A 138 -7.76 -0.84 1.87
C MET A 138 -7.54 -0.67 3.37
N ILE A 139 -7.35 -1.77 4.06
CA ILE A 139 -7.09 -1.87 5.50
C ILE A 139 -5.58 -2.04 5.68
N ARG A 140 -4.95 -1.18 6.46
CA ARG A 140 -3.53 -1.27 6.82
C ARG A 140 -3.44 -1.25 8.33
N VAL A 141 -3.00 -2.34 8.92
CA VAL A 141 -3.00 -2.55 10.39
C VAL A 141 -1.77 -3.33 10.84
N PRO A 142 -1.38 -3.20 12.10
CA PRO A 142 -0.18 -3.88 12.60
C PRO A 142 -0.21 -5.40 12.48
N THR A 143 -1.38 -6.03 12.68
CA THR A 143 -1.49 -7.49 12.78
C THR A 143 -2.59 -8.05 11.89
N VAL A 144 -2.47 -9.34 11.52
CA VAL A 144 -3.51 -10.08 10.80
C VAL A 144 -4.80 -10.17 11.60
N GLU A 145 -4.70 -10.31 12.92
CA GLU A 145 -5.88 -10.40 13.79
C GLU A 145 -6.70 -9.11 13.75
N MET A 146 -6.03 -7.96 13.81
CA MET A 146 -6.68 -6.66 13.68
C MET A 146 -7.31 -6.49 12.28
N ALA A 147 -6.64 -6.97 11.22
CA ALA A 147 -7.21 -6.96 9.87
C ALA A 147 -8.52 -7.76 9.77
N LYS A 148 -8.57 -8.93 10.41
CA LYS A 148 -9.79 -9.76 10.48
C LYS A 148 -10.91 -9.06 11.23
N GLN A 149 -10.61 -8.42 12.38
CA GLN A 149 -11.61 -7.68 13.17
C GLN A 149 -12.21 -6.51 12.38
N VAL A 150 -11.37 -5.74 11.71
CA VAL A 150 -11.82 -4.63 10.86
C VAL A 150 -12.66 -5.15 9.69
N THR A 151 -12.23 -6.23 9.04
CA THR A 151 -12.98 -6.85 7.93
C THR A 151 -14.36 -7.30 8.40
N ALA A 152 -14.46 -7.98 9.53
CA ALA A 152 -15.73 -8.43 10.09
C ALA A 152 -16.68 -7.27 10.43
N ALA A 153 -16.13 -6.13 10.84
CA ALA A 153 -16.93 -4.93 11.07
C ALA A 153 -17.45 -4.32 9.76
N LEU A 154 -16.64 -4.28 8.71
CA LEU A 154 -17.06 -3.83 7.38
C LEU A 154 -18.13 -4.77 6.78
N GLU A 155 -18.00 -6.08 6.98
CA GLU A 155 -19.01 -7.06 6.54
C GLU A 155 -20.37 -6.83 7.21
N ARG A 156 -20.38 -6.55 8.51
CA ARG A 156 -21.63 -6.17 9.21
C ARG A 156 -22.24 -4.89 8.66
N ASN A 157 -21.41 -3.91 8.29
CA ASN A 157 -21.91 -2.68 7.67
C ASN A 157 -22.50 -2.94 6.28
N ALA A 158 -21.87 -3.82 5.49
CA ALA A 158 -22.38 -4.21 4.17
C ALA A 158 -23.72 -4.95 4.29
N GLU A 159 -23.84 -5.87 5.22
CA GLU A 159 -25.10 -6.60 5.51
C GLU A 159 -26.21 -5.64 5.90
N ALA A 160 -25.94 -4.72 6.82
CA ALA A 160 -26.92 -3.73 7.24
C ALA A 160 -27.35 -2.82 6.09
N ALA A 161 -26.40 -2.31 5.30
CA ALA A 161 -26.69 -1.46 4.16
C ALA A 161 -27.51 -2.17 3.09
N ALA A 162 -27.20 -3.41 2.81
CA ALA A 162 -27.95 -4.26 1.88
C ALA A 162 -29.39 -4.52 2.38
N ALA A 163 -29.54 -4.86 3.66
CA ALA A 163 -30.87 -5.09 4.28
C ALA A 163 -31.74 -3.82 4.25
N MET A 164 -31.16 -2.65 4.52
CA MET A 164 -31.87 -1.36 4.50
C MET A 164 -32.36 -0.95 3.11
N THR A 165 -31.74 -1.46 2.05
CA THR A 165 -32.02 -1.06 0.66
C THR A 165 -32.67 -2.17 -0.18
N GLY A 166 -32.89 -3.36 0.39
CA GLY A 166 -33.38 -4.51 -0.35
C GLY A 166 -32.38 -5.05 -1.38
N CYS A 167 -31.11 -4.69 -1.27
CA CYS A 167 -30.05 -5.19 -2.13
C CYS A 167 -29.43 -6.47 -1.54
N ARG A 168 -28.75 -7.23 -2.37
CA ARG A 168 -27.77 -8.22 -1.90
C ARG A 168 -26.37 -7.65 -2.03
N TRP A 169 -25.40 -8.26 -1.38
CA TRP A 169 -24.01 -7.85 -1.46
C TRP A 169 -23.07 -9.05 -1.66
N GLU A 170 -21.92 -8.77 -2.25
CA GLU A 170 -20.83 -9.72 -2.49
C GLU A 170 -19.53 -9.11 -2.04
N LYS A 171 -18.60 -9.97 -1.61
CA LYS A 171 -17.24 -9.57 -1.24
C LYS A 171 -16.24 -10.17 -2.21
N HIS A 172 -15.37 -9.32 -2.78
CA HIS A 172 -14.29 -9.73 -3.65
C HIS A 172 -12.97 -9.34 -3.04
N TRP A 173 -12.11 -10.33 -2.75
CA TRP A 173 -10.77 -10.07 -2.27
C TRP A 173 -9.87 -9.57 -3.38
N VAL A 174 -9.09 -8.54 -3.09
CA VAL A 174 -8.05 -8.00 -3.98
C VAL A 174 -6.69 -8.45 -3.51
N CYS A 175 -6.39 -8.26 -2.22
CA CYS A 175 -5.18 -8.80 -1.62
C CYS A 175 -5.31 -9.00 -0.11
N LYS A 176 -4.51 -9.94 0.42
CA LYS A 176 -4.24 -10.11 1.85
C LYS A 176 -2.74 -10.30 2.00
N SER A 177 -2.04 -9.35 2.58
CA SER A 177 -0.62 -9.48 2.88
C SER A 177 -0.36 -9.64 4.37
N ARG A 178 0.66 -10.42 4.68
CA ARG A 178 1.15 -10.67 6.05
C ARG A 178 2.00 -9.48 6.54
N PRO A 179 2.17 -9.28 7.86
CA PRO A 179 3.19 -8.39 8.37
C PRO A 179 4.59 -8.92 8.01
N GLY A 180 5.56 -8.01 7.85
CA GLY A 180 6.92 -8.39 7.47
C GLY A 180 7.70 -9.05 8.61
N LEU A 181 8.59 -9.96 8.24
CA LEU A 181 9.52 -10.64 9.13
C LEU A 181 10.93 -10.04 8.96
N ALA A 182 11.54 -9.63 10.06
CA ALA A 182 12.89 -9.08 10.05
C ALA A 182 13.97 -10.14 9.74
N ASN A 183 15.09 -9.70 9.15
CA ASN A 183 16.31 -10.49 9.04
C ASN A 183 17.52 -9.54 9.16
N HIS A 184 18.09 -9.46 10.35
CA HIS A 184 19.19 -8.54 10.65
C HIS A 184 20.44 -8.85 9.84
N ALA A 185 20.73 -10.12 9.62
CA ALA A 185 21.88 -10.53 8.81
C ALA A 185 21.77 -10.04 7.36
N MET A 186 20.55 -10.03 6.80
CA MET A 186 20.29 -9.40 5.49
C MET A 186 20.43 -7.89 5.54
N SER A 187 19.90 -7.25 6.59
CA SER A 187 19.99 -5.81 6.77
C SER A 187 21.45 -5.35 6.92
N ASP A 188 22.28 -6.10 7.64
CA ASP A 188 23.74 -5.83 7.77
C ASP A 188 24.45 -5.87 6.40
N ILE A 189 24.11 -6.85 5.54
CA ILE A 189 24.71 -6.98 4.20
C ILE A 189 24.38 -5.74 3.35
N VAL A 190 23.11 -5.35 3.35
CA VAL A 190 22.64 -4.20 2.56
C VAL A 190 23.19 -2.90 3.14
N TRP A 191 23.24 -2.77 4.45
CA TRP A 191 23.82 -1.59 5.10
C TRP A 191 25.30 -1.42 4.77
N ALA A 192 26.08 -2.48 4.81
CA ALA A 192 27.49 -2.45 4.38
C ALA A 192 27.62 -2.04 2.90
N ALA A 193 26.71 -2.49 2.03
CA ALA A 193 26.69 -2.04 0.64
C ALA A 193 26.33 -0.54 0.52
N MET A 194 25.38 -0.06 1.32
CA MET A 194 25.04 1.38 1.36
C MET A 194 26.21 2.24 1.83
N GLN A 195 26.93 1.80 2.86
CA GLN A 195 28.13 2.49 3.33
C GLN A 195 29.25 2.57 2.27
N ASN A 196 29.36 1.53 1.44
CA ASN A 196 30.33 1.49 0.34
C ASN A 196 29.93 2.37 -0.85
N VAL A 197 28.64 2.44 -1.17
CA VAL A 197 28.10 3.19 -2.31
C VAL A 197 27.86 4.66 -1.99
N GLY A 198 27.41 4.97 -0.77
CA GLY A 198 26.98 6.30 -0.34
C GLY A 198 25.50 6.57 -0.59
N ALA A 199 25.06 7.74 -0.16
CA ALA A 199 23.74 8.28 -0.46
C ALA A 199 23.72 8.90 -1.88
N PRO A 200 22.53 9.13 -2.48
CA PRO A 200 22.46 9.83 -3.76
C PRO A 200 22.91 11.29 -3.65
N GLU A 201 23.54 11.77 -4.72
CA GLU A 201 23.99 13.15 -4.85
C GLU A 201 23.34 13.79 -6.07
N TRP A 202 22.83 15.00 -5.92
CA TRP A 202 22.18 15.75 -7.00
C TRP A 202 23.09 16.86 -7.52
N GLY A 203 23.41 16.81 -8.81
CA GLY A 203 24.19 17.81 -9.49
C GLY A 203 23.42 19.11 -9.81
N GLN A 204 24.11 20.03 -10.46
CA GLN A 204 23.58 21.36 -10.78
C GLN A 204 22.28 21.32 -11.63
N GLU A 205 22.14 20.34 -12.52
CA GLU A 205 20.94 20.19 -13.34
C GLU A 205 19.68 19.92 -12.47
N ALA A 206 19.81 19.02 -11.48
CA ALA A 206 18.75 18.77 -10.52
C ALA A 206 18.42 20.01 -9.67
N VAL A 207 19.44 20.76 -9.26
CA VAL A 207 19.25 22.04 -8.55
C VAL A 207 18.49 23.04 -9.41
N ASN A 208 18.80 23.13 -10.70
CA ASN A 208 18.10 24.02 -11.64
C ASN A 208 16.63 23.63 -11.77
N VAL A 209 16.31 22.35 -11.94
CA VAL A 209 14.91 21.85 -11.94
C VAL A 209 14.18 22.25 -10.66
N ALA A 210 14.78 22.06 -9.50
CA ALA A 210 14.17 22.45 -8.23
C ALA A 210 13.90 23.97 -8.14
N ARG A 211 14.81 24.79 -8.62
CA ARG A 211 14.70 26.26 -8.67
C ARG A 211 13.62 26.71 -9.65
N ASP A 212 13.52 26.07 -10.81
CA ASP A 212 12.48 26.36 -11.81
C ASP A 212 11.09 26.03 -11.23
N ILE A 213 10.94 24.93 -10.50
CA ILE A 213 9.73 24.60 -9.77
C ILE A 213 9.38 25.70 -8.75
N GLN A 214 10.36 26.15 -7.94
CA GLN A 214 10.15 27.21 -6.97
C GLN A 214 9.74 28.52 -7.66
N SER A 215 10.43 28.91 -8.73
CA SER A 215 10.08 30.10 -9.53
C SER A 215 8.68 30.01 -10.12
N SER A 216 8.27 28.85 -10.64
CA SER A 216 6.93 28.66 -11.20
C SER A 216 5.81 28.78 -10.17
N LEU A 217 6.14 28.58 -8.89
CA LEU A 217 5.24 28.76 -7.76
C LEU A 217 5.29 30.19 -7.17
N GLY A 218 6.03 31.11 -7.79
CA GLY A 218 6.22 32.48 -7.28
C GLY A 218 7.04 32.54 -5.99
N MET A 219 7.89 31.55 -5.76
CA MET A 219 8.81 31.48 -4.61
C MET A 219 10.20 31.96 -5.04
N GLU A 220 10.96 32.51 -4.08
CA GLU A 220 12.38 32.82 -4.29
C GLU A 220 13.18 31.51 -4.39
N PRO A 221 13.91 31.26 -5.49
CA PRO A 221 14.67 30.04 -5.68
C PRO A 221 15.81 29.89 -4.68
N MET A 222 15.87 28.77 -4.00
CA MET A 222 16.93 28.48 -3.02
C MET A 222 18.23 28.09 -3.70
N THR A 223 19.37 28.51 -3.15
CA THR A 223 20.70 28.09 -3.63
C THR A 223 20.93 26.59 -3.42
N ALA A 224 20.51 26.05 -2.28
CA ALA A 224 20.55 24.63 -1.94
C ALA A 224 19.13 24.14 -1.61
N PRO A 225 18.33 23.76 -2.63
CA PRO A 225 16.89 23.52 -2.46
C PRO A 225 16.55 22.17 -1.81
N PHE A 226 17.46 21.19 -1.85
CA PHE A 226 17.16 19.84 -1.34
C PHE A 226 17.40 19.71 0.16
N LEU A 227 16.60 18.87 0.82
CA LEU A 227 16.80 18.46 2.21
C LEU A 227 18.16 17.75 2.35
N GLU A 228 18.92 18.10 3.36
CA GLU A 228 20.24 17.51 3.63
C GLU A 228 20.15 16.02 3.95
N ASP A 229 19.09 15.61 4.67
CA ASP A 229 18.82 14.19 4.98
C ASP A 229 18.76 13.30 3.75
N CYS A 230 18.36 13.84 2.59
CA CYS A 230 18.31 13.07 1.34
C CYS A 230 19.69 12.63 0.85
N SER A 231 20.75 13.31 1.26
CA SER A 231 22.15 13.02 0.88
C SER A 231 22.97 12.43 2.04
N GLN A 232 22.30 11.94 3.09
CA GLN A 232 22.95 11.35 4.26
C GLN A 232 22.50 9.91 4.46
N LEU A 233 23.43 9.05 4.86
CA LEU A 233 23.12 7.70 5.31
C LEU A 233 22.67 7.73 6.77
N ARG A 234 21.67 6.89 7.10
CA ARG A 234 21.21 6.69 8.47
C ARG A 234 21.31 5.21 8.82
N SER A 235 21.96 4.89 9.93
CA SER A 235 22.08 3.48 10.33
C SER A 235 20.70 2.84 10.56
N PRO A 236 20.55 1.52 10.31
CA PRO A 236 19.29 0.83 10.53
C PRO A 236 18.78 0.96 11.97
N GLN A 237 19.68 0.90 12.95
CA GLN A 237 19.35 1.00 14.37
C GLN A 237 18.92 2.42 14.76
N GLU A 238 19.55 3.46 14.19
CA GLU A 238 19.14 4.85 14.41
C GLU A 238 17.75 5.12 13.80
N ALA A 239 17.52 4.66 12.56
CA ALA A 239 16.22 4.76 11.92
C ALA A 239 15.13 4.04 12.70
N GLU A 240 15.42 2.85 13.21
CA GLU A 240 14.53 2.08 14.07
C GLU A 240 14.23 2.84 15.38
N ALA A 241 15.23 3.39 16.04
CA ALA A 241 15.06 4.13 17.29
C ALA A 241 14.14 5.35 17.11
N ILE A 242 14.27 6.07 16.00
CA ILE A 242 13.39 7.21 15.67
C ILE A 242 11.97 6.71 15.37
N LEU A 243 11.83 5.67 14.57
CA LEU A 243 10.52 5.09 14.22
C LEU A 243 9.76 4.61 15.47
N ARG A 244 10.48 4.04 16.43
CA ARG A 244 9.90 3.55 17.69
C ARG A 244 9.36 4.65 18.61
N GLN A 245 9.81 5.90 18.46
CA GLN A 245 9.32 7.02 19.29
C GLN A 245 7.83 7.29 19.07
N ASP A 246 7.33 7.06 17.85
CA ASP A 246 5.94 7.33 17.47
C ASP A 246 5.03 6.10 17.61
N LEU A 247 5.57 4.94 18.00
CA LEU A 247 4.82 3.69 18.07
C LEU A 247 4.61 3.23 19.51
N PRO A 248 3.41 2.73 19.86
CA PRO A 248 3.19 2.06 21.13
C PRO A 248 4.18 0.91 21.33
N PRO A 249 4.64 0.63 22.56
CA PRO A 249 5.60 -0.44 22.81
C PRO A 249 5.17 -1.82 22.29
N SER A 250 3.88 -2.12 22.31
CA SER A 250 3.30 -3.37 21.84
C SER A 250 3.18 -3.49 20.32
N GLN A 251 3.31 -2.38 19.58
CA GLN A 251 3.18 -2.37 18.14
C GLN A 251 4.54 -2.63 17.48
N THR A 252 4.69 -3.79 16.85
CA THR A 252 5.95 -4.24 16.23
C THR A 252 6.04 -3.94 14.73
N ASN A 253 4.94 -3.47 14.12
CA ASN A 253 4.87 -3.17 12.69
C ASN A 253 4.28 -1.79 12.45
N SER A 254 4.71 -1.13 11.37
CA SER A 254 4.27 0.22 11.01
C SER A 254 4.08 0.33 9.50
N THR A 255 3.08 1.08 9.08
CA THR A 255 2.72 1.26 7.68
C THR A 255 2.30 -0.06 6.99
N SER A 256 2.22 -0.10 5.68
CA SER A 256 2.00 -1.32 4.92
C SER A 256 2.72 -1.27 3.59
N ASP A 257 3.21 -2.43 3.15
CA ASP A 257 3.88 -2.60 1.87
C ASP A 257 3.69 -4.06 1.43
N ASP A 258 3.83 -4.36 0.17
CA ASP A 258 3.56 -5.68 -0.38
C ASP A 258 4.78 -6.62 -0.40
N TYR A 259 6.00 -6.11 -0.12
CA TYR A 259 7.20 -6.96 -0.01
C TYR A 259 7.12 -7.95 1.15
N THR A 260 6.25 -7.70 2.11
CA THR A 260 6.19 -8.44 3.38
C THR A 260 5.94 -9.93 3.20
N ASP A 261 5.18 -10.32 2.19
CA ASP A 261 4.93 -11.72 1.91
C ASP A 261 6.20 -12.51 1.52
N MET A 262 7.16 -11.87 0.86
CA MET A 262 8.45 -12.46 0.51
C MET A 262 9.25 -12.86 1.74
N THR A 263 9.16 -12.06 2.81
CA THR A 263 9.94 -12.24 4.05
C THR A 263 9.64 -13.55 4.78
N TRP A 264 8.50 -14.18 4.50
CA TRP A 264 8.10 -15.46 5.06
C TRP A 264 8.56 -16.67 4.24
N HIS A 265 9.09 -16.44 3.03
CA HIS A 265 9.54 -17.49 2.13
C HIS A 265 11.07 -17.54 1.99
N THR A 266 11.72 -16.38 2.15
CA THR A 266 13.17 -16.27 2.00
C THR A 266 13.74 -15.14 2.84
N PRO A 267 15.01 -15.22 3.29
CA PRO A 267 15.68 -14.08 3.92
C PRO A 267 15.57 -12.83 3.06
N THR A 268 14.99 -11.76 3.58
CA THR A 268 14.71 -10.56 2.79
C THR A 268 15.19 -9.31 3.52
N ALA A 269 15.86 -8.40 2.82
CA ALA A 269 16.09 -7.04 3.28
C ALA A 269 15.20 -6.06 2.50
N ARG A 270 14.61 -5.09 3.20
CA ARG A 270 13.94 -3.92 2.63
C ARG A 270 14.76 -2.67 2.92
N PHE A 271 15.20 -1.97 1.87
CA PHE A 271 15.97 -0.75 2.02
C PHE A 271 15.38 0.40 1.22
N TYR A 272 15.77 1.59 1.60
CA TYR A 272 15.27 2.83 1.06
C TYR A 272 16.42 3.69 0.58
N VAL A 273 16.27 4.29 -0.58
CA VAL A 273 17.15 5.34 -1.10
C VAL A 273 16.34 6.60 -1.28
N ALA A 274 16.88 7.72 -0.90
CA ALA A 274 16.19 8.99 -0.91
C ALA A 274 15.74 9.39 -2.31
N ARG A 275 14.47 9.77 -2.43
CA ARG A 275 14.02 10.66 -3.50
C ARG A 275 14.40 12.09 -3.15
N PRO A 276 14.66 12.97 -4.14
CA PRO A 276 14.90 14.36 -3.84
C PRO A 276 13.66 15.00 -3.21
N ALA A 277 13.84 15.67 -2.09
CA ALA A 277 12.81 16.43 -1.41
C ALA A 277 13.27 17.86 -1.19
N LEU A 278 12.39 18.84 -1.36
CA LEU A 278 12.73 20.24 -1.18
C LEU A 278 12.70 20.64 0.30
N LYS A 279 13.57 21.54 0.69
CA LYS A 279 13.51 22.21 1.99
C LYS A 279 12.18 22.95 2.13
N PRO A 280 11.60 23.03 3.34
CA PRO A 280 10.36 23.76 3.55
C PRO A 280 10.42 25.18 2.98
N ALA A 281 9.36 25.58 2.27
CA ALA A 281 9.26 26.92 1.72
C ALA A 281 8.75 27.92 2.78
N PRO A 282 9.25 29.17 2.79
CA PRO A 282 8.81 30.19 3.74
C PRO A 282 7.32 30.55 3.65
N LYS A 283 6.70 30.31 2.47
CA LYS A 283 5.31 30.67 2.18
C LYS A 283 4.30 29.53 2.36
N GLY A 284 4.73 28.40 2.92
CA GLY A 284 3.86 27.24 3.17
C GLY A 284 4.27 25.97 2.39
N PRO A 285 3.49 24.88 2.51
CA PRO A 285 3.84 23.60 1.90
C PRO A 285 3.79 23.68 0.36
N TYR A 286 4.67 22.90 -0.28
CA TYR A 286 4.60 22.72 -1.72
C TYR A 286 3.32 21.97 -2.14
N PRO A 287 2.73 22.30 -3.30
CA PRO A 287 1.68 21.49 -3.88
C PRO A 287 2.15 20.03 -4.08
N SER A 288 1.24 19.06 -3.92
CA SER A 288 1.57 17.63 -3.99
C SER A 288 2.19 17.20 -5.32
N TRP A 289 1.91 17.89 -6.42
CA TRP A 289 2.48 17.59 -7.74
C TRP A 289 4.00 17.78 -7.80
N VAL A 290 4.57 18.63 -6.93
CA VAL A 290 6.04 18.88 -6.88
C VAL A 290 6.81 17.58 -6.63
N MET A 291 6.31 16.74 -5.73
CA MET A 291 6.91 15.43 -5.44
C MET A 291 6.89 14.50 -6.67
N ASN A 292 5.81 14.56 -7.44
CA ASN A 292 5.70 13.78 -8.67
C ASN A 292 6.64 14.31 -9.77
N ALA A 293 6.75 15.63 -9.91
CA ALA A 293 7.69 16.25 -10.84
C ALA A 293 9.14 15.86 -10.53
N LEU A 294 9.56 16.00 -9.28
CA LEU A 294 10.91 15.58 -8.84
C LEU A 294 11.15 14.08 -9.01
N GLY A 295 10.09 13.26 -8.92
CA GLY A 295 10.16 11.82 -9.11
C GLY A 295 10.07 11.35 -10.57
N GLY A 296 9.80 12.26 -11.52
CA GLY A 296 9.61 11.93 -12.94
C GLY A 296 10.62 12.58 -13.90
N ILE A 297 11.44 13.51 -13.43
CA ILE A 297 12.44 14.20 -14.24
C ILE A 297 13.79 13.48 -14.10
N PRO A 298 14.47 13.06 -15.18
CA PRO A 298 15.72 12.30 -15.11
C PRO A 298 16.78 12.94 -14.22
N ALA A 299 17.05 14.24 -14.38
CA ALA A 299 18.04 14.96 -13.59
C ALA A 299 17.85 14.83 -12.07
N THR A 300 16.60 14.65 -11.62
CA THR A 300 16.26 14.54 -10.20
C THR A 300 16.10 13.10 -9.74
N ILE A 301 15.61 12.18 -10.58
CA ILE A 301 15.33 10.80 -10.16
C ILE A 301 16.47 9.81 -10.44
N ASP A 302 17.24 10.00 -11.52
CA ASP A 302 18.29 9.07 -11.93
C ASP A 302 19.41 8.87 -10.89
N PRO A 303 19.83 9.89 -10.13
CA PRO A 303 20.80 9.69 -9.05
C PRO A 303 20.33 8.67 -8.00
N MET A 304 19.05 8.72 -7.62
CA MET A 304 18.43 7.75 -6.71
C MET A 304 18.40 6.35 -7.31
N VAL A 305 17.92 6.22 -8.56
CA VAL A 305 17.83 4.93 -9.27
C VAL A 305 19.22 4.31 -9.42
N THR A 306 20.23 5.10 -9.82
CA THR A 306 21.61 4.64 -9.97
C THR A 306 22.21 4.19 -8.65
N THR A 307 21.98 4.93 -7.58
CA THR A 307 22.44 4.58 -6.23
C THR A 307 21.79 3.27 -5.77
N ALA A 308 20.49 3.13 -5.93
CA ALA A 308 19.77 1.91 -5.59
C ALA A 308 20.28 0.69 -6.39
N ALA A 309 20.51 0.85 -7.69
CA ALA A 309 21.07 -0.21 -8.54
C ALA A 309 22.47 -0.64 -8.09
N LYS A 310 23.34 0.30 -7.72
CA LYS A 310 24.67 -0.01 -7.17
C LYS A 310 24.57 -0.79 -5.85
N ILE A 311 23.71 -0.36 -4.92
CA ILE A 311 23.49 -1.04 -3.64
C ILE A 311 22.98 -2.46 -3.86
N LEU A 312 21.99 -2.64 -4.75
CA LEU A 312 21.49 -3.96 -5.12
C LEU A 312 22.61 -4.85 -5.69
N SER A 313 23.42 -4.31 -6.60
CA SER A 313 24.50 -5.06 -7.24
C SER A 313 25.58 -5.49 -6.24
N VAL A 314 26.03 -4.60 -5.37
CA VAL A 314 27.04 -4.91 -4.32
C VAL A 314 26.49 -5.92 -3.33
N SER A 315 25.25 -5.76 -2.88
CA SER A 315 24.59 -6.70 -1.97
C SER A 315 24.42 -8.08 -2.61
N ALA A 316 23.96 -8.14 -3.86
CA ALA A 316 23.80 -9.37 -4.60
C ALA A 316 25.15 -10.10 -4.83
N LEU A 317 26.19 -9.34 -5.21
CA LEU A 317 27.55 -9.89 -5.40
C LEU A 317 28.06 -10.52 -4.10
N ARG A 318 27.88 -9.85 -2.97
CA ARG A 318 28.25 -10.39 -1.65
C ARG A 318 27.52 -11.70 -1.36
N LEU A 319 26.21 -11.73 -1.58
CA LEU A 319 25.41 -12.95 -1.38
C LEU A 319 25.80 -14.09 -2.32
N LEU A 320 26.19 -13.79 -3.57
CA LEU A 320 26.62 -14.81 -4.53
C LEU A 320 27.99 -15.41 -4.19
N GLN A 321 28.93 -14.59 -3.73
CA GLN A 321 30.32 -14.98 -3.50
C GLN A 321 30.57 -15.53 -2.10
N ASP A 322 29.86 -15.01 -1.07
CA ASP A 322 30.11 -15.33 0.33
C ASP A 322 29.13 -16.37 0.86
N LYS A 323 29.57 -17.64 0.89
CA LYS A 323 28.76 -18.72 1.46
C LYS A 323 28.43 -18.50 2.93
N VAL A 324 29.36 -17.95 3.71
CA VAL A 324 29.17 -17.73 5.15
C VAL A 324 28.06 -16.70 5.37
N ALA A 325 28.03 -15.64 4.58
CA ALA A 325 26.96 -14.65 4.61
C ALA A 325 25.59 -15.29 4.29
N ARG A 326 25.51 -16.13 3.24
CA ARG A 326 24.26 -16.86 2.91
C ARG A 326 23.81 -17.78 4.01
N ASP A 327 24.73 -18.54 4.60
CA ASP A 327 24.42 -19.45 5.71
C ASP A 327 23.89 -18.68 6.93
N ARG A 328 24.48 -17.51 7.25
CA ARG A 328 24.05 -16.64 8.34
C ARG A 328 22.63 -16.11 8.12
N VAL A 329 22.30 -15.58 6.96
CA VAL A 329 20.95 -15.04 6.68
C VAL A 329 19.90 -16.14 6.72
N MET A 330 20.22 -17.32 6.19
CA MET A 330 19.32 -18.48 6.23
C MET A 330 19.14 -19.04 7.66
N ALA A 331 20.20 -19.05 8.48
CA ALA A 331 20.12 -19.47 9.88
C ALA A 331 19.18 -18.57 10.67
N GLU A 332 19.28 -17.25 10.50
CA GLU A 332 18.36 -16.31 11.14
C GLU A 332 16.92 -16.51 10.65
N PHE A 333 16.70 -16.67 9.35
CA PHE A 333 15.37 -16.96 8.80
C PHE A 333 14.76 -18.22 9.42
N LYS A 334 15.52 -19.31 9.51
CA LYS A 334 15.06 -20.56 10.16
C LYS A 334 14.76 -20.36 11.64
N THR A 335 15.57 -19.58 12.33
CA THR A 335 15.32 -19.26 13.75
C THR A 335 14.00 -18.49 13.92
N ARG A 336 13.79 -17.45 13.15
CA ARG A 336 12.59 -16.60 13.25
C ARG A 336 11.30 -17.30 12.82
N THR A 337 11.39 -18.22 11.86
CA THR A 337 10.25 -19.02 11.40
C THR A 337 10.05 -20.33 12.15
N GLY A 338 10.95 -20.66 13.07
CA GLY A 338 10.90 -21.92 13.82
C GLY A 338 11.18 -23.15 12.96
N GLY A 339 12.03 -23.01 11.93
CA GLY A 339 12.46 -24.14 11.09
C GLY A 339 12.44 -23.88 9.58
N GLY A 340 12.12 -22.69 9.12
CA GLY A 340 11.96 -22.35 7.71
C GLY A 340 10.49 -22.31 7.29
N ILE A 341 10.21 -22.50 6.02
CA ILE A 341 8.83 -22.59 5.48
C ILE A 341 8.14 -23.79 6.11
N GLY A 342 6.93 -23.58 6.64
CA GLY A 342 6.17 -24.57 7.42
C GLY A 342 6.68 -24.76 8.84
N GLY A 343 7.65 -23.96 9.30
CA GLY A 343 8.18 -24.00 10.66
C GLY A 343 7.16 -23.56 11.71
N LYS A 344 7.52 -23.78 12.99
CA LYS A 344 6.58 -23.62 14.11
C LYS A 344 6.00 -22.21 14.25
N THR A 345 6.76 -21.17 13.89
CA THR A 345 6.36 -19.76 13.96
C THR A 345 6.20 -19.13 12.58
N TRP A 346 6.29 -19.95 11.53
CA TRP A 346 6.07 -19.50 10.17
C TRP A 346 4.59 -19.18 9.93
N MET A 347 4.33 -18.03 9.32
CA MET A 347 2.98 -17.63 8.95
C MET A 347 2.68 -18.05 7.51
N ALA A 348 1.68 -18.91 7.33
CA ALA A 348 1.24 -19.35 6.00
C ALA A 348 0.68 -18.18 5.16
N PRO A 349 0.76 -18.26 3.82
CA PRO A 349 0.11 -17.30 2.94
C PRO A 349 -1.38 -17.15 3.25
N LEU A 350 -1.88 -15.92 3.12
CA LEU A 350 -3.29 -15.60 3.43
C LEU A 350 -4.19 -15.62 2.18
N CYS A 351 -3.64 -16.00 1.02
CA CYS A 351 -4.37 -16.04 -0.25
C CYS A 351 -5.20 -17.32 -0.37
N ASP A 352 -6.38 -17.31 0.27
CA ASP A 352 -7.42 -18.34 0.20
C ASP A 352 -8.54 -17.94 -0.78
N TYR A 353 -8.26 -17.07 -1.74
CA TYR A 353 -9.19 -16.50 -2.71
C TYR A 353 -8.59 -16.53 -4.11
N ALA A 354 -9.45 -16.55 -5.12
CA ALA A 354 -9.04 -16.33 -6.50
C ALA A 354 -8.76 -14.84 -6.75
N PRO A 355 -7.72 -14.49 -7.51
CA PRO A 355 -7.51 -13.10 -7.91
C PRO A 355 -8.72 -12.60 -8.72
N PRO A 356 -9.15 -11.33 -8.55
CA PRO A 356 -10.34 -10.79 -9.20
C PRO A 356 -10.06 -10.41 -10.66
N LEU A 357 -9.74 -11.39 -11.50
CA LEU A 357 -9.37 -11.20 -12.91
C LEU A 357 -10.56 -10.73 -13.75
N ASP A 358 -11.76 -11.19 -13.41
CA ASP A 358 -12.99 -10.85 -14.13
C ASP A 358 -13.66 -9.57 -13.60
N PHE A 359 -13.07 -8.93 -12.61
CA PHE A 359 -13.59 -7.69 -12.08
C PHE A 359 -13.33 -6.54 -13.05
N LYS A 360 -14.38 -5.81 -13.42
CA LYS A 360 -14.23 -4.60 -14.24
C LYS A 360 -13.69 -3.47 -13.39
N TRP A 361 -12.38 -3.30 -13.43
CA TRP A 361 -11.73 -2.13 -12.83
C TRP A 361 -12.14 -0.85 -13.56
N PRO A 362 -12.21 0.29 -12.86
CA PRO A 362 -12.49 1.56 -13.51
C PRO A 362 -11.52 1.78 -14.67
N GLU A 363 -12.07 2.07 -15.84
CA GLU A 363 -11.28 2.44 -17.00
C GLU A 363 -10.68 3.84 -16.82
N TYR A 364 -9.54 4.05 -17.44
CA TYR A 364 -8.94 5.37 -17.45
C TYR A 364 -9.83 6.34 -18.21
N VAL A 365 -9.96 7.56 -17.69
CA VAL A 365 -10.65 8.63 -18.39
C VAL A 365 -9.82 9.05 -19.60
N GLU A 366 -10.37 8.98 -20.80
CA GLU A 366 -9.77 9.54 -21.99
C GLU A 366 -10.01 11.06 -22.02
N THR A 367 -8.95 11.81 -22.12
CA THR A 367 -8.98 13.27 -22.25
C THR A 367 -8.26 13.68 -23.52
N PRO A 368 -8.38 14.95 -23.96
CA PRO A 368 -7.56 15.48 -25.08
C PRO A 368 -6.04 15.32 -24.86
N ARG A 369 -5.61 15.06 -23.60
CA ARG A 369 -4.21 14.79 -23.23
C ARG A 369 -3.88 13.29 -23.16
N GLY A 370 -4.77 12.43 -23.61
CA GLY A 370 -4.64 10.98 -23.51
C GLY A 370 -5.36 10.39 -22.30
N ARG A 371 -5.08 9.10 -22.00
CA ARG A 371 -5.65 8.41 -20.84
C ARG A 371 -5.06 8.94 -19.54
N GLN A 372 -5.93 9.27 -18.63
CA GLN A 372 -5.56 9.73 -17.28
C GLN A 372 -6.17 8.80 -16.23
N PHE A 373 -5.41 8.60 -15.14
CA PHE A 373 -5.81 7.76 -14.00
C PHE A 373 -6.63 8.55 -12.99
#